data_1e9fc089d6799624c50b16408006cb15
#
_entry.id   1e9fc089d6799624c50b16408006cb15
#
_cell.length_a   1.000
_cell.length_b   1.000
_cell.length_c   1.000
_cell.angle_alpha   90.00
_cell.angle_beta   90.00
_cell.angle_gamma   90.00
#
_symmetry.space_group_name_H-M   'P 1'
#
loop_
_entity.id
_entity.type
_entity.pdbx_description
1 polymer ?
#
loop_
_entity_poly.entity_id
_entity_poly.type
_entity_poly.pdbx_seq_one_letter_code
_entity_poly.pdbx_strand_id
1 'polypeptide(L)'
;MTSIQQREQLQSQIWKIANEVRGAVDGWDFKQFVLGTLFYRFISENFTDYIEGGDDSIDYASLPDSVITPEIKDDAVKTKGYFIYPSQLFGNVVKTANTNPNLNTDLKAIFDSIESSANGYASEKNIKGLFADFDTTSTRLGNTVENKNSRLAAVLKGCLLYTSDAADD
;
A
#
# COMPACT_ATOMS: atom_id res chain seq x y z
N MET A 1 -9.57 1.18 22.68
CA MET A 1 -10.40 0.55 21.66
C MET A 1 -10.09 -0.93 21.58
N THR A 2 -11.12 -1.78 21.61
CA THR A 2 -10.94 -3.23 21.51
C THR A 2 -10.60 -3.66 20.08
N SER A 3 -10.04 -4.84 19.92
CA SER A 3 -9.74 -5.39 18.59
C SER A 3 -11.01 -5.62 17.75
N ILE A 4 -12.14 -5.94 18.42
CA ILE A 4 -13.44 -6.09 17.75
C ILE A 4 -13.90 -4.75 17.20
N GLN A 5 -13.80 -3.68 17.98
CA GLN A 5 -14.17 -2.33 17.55
C GLN A 5 -13.30 -1.85 16.39
N GLN A 6 -12.01 -2.16 16.42
CA GLN A 6 -11.08 -1.81 15.34
C GLN A 6 -11.47 -2.53 14.05
N ARG A 7 -11.84 -3.81 14.17
CA ARG A 7 -12.28 -4.61 13.01
C ARG A 7 -13.58 -4.06 12.41
N GLU A 8 -14.54 -3.70 13.26
CA GLU A 8 -15.81 -3.13 12.81
C GLU A 8 -15.62 -1.79 12.10
N GLN A 9 -14.74 -0.93 12.65
CA GLN A 9 -14.41 0.33 12.01
C GLN A 9 -13.74 0.12 10.66
N LEU A 10 -12.82 -0.83 10.56
CA LEU A 10 -12.14 -1.14 9.31
C LEU A 10 -13.14 -1.64 8.26
N GLN A 11 -14.05 -2.54 8.65
CA GLN A 11 -15.09 -3.04 7.75
C GLN A 11 -16.01 -1.92 7.27
N SER A 12 -16.40 -1.01 8.16
CA SER A 12 -17.22 0.15 7.81
C SER A 12 -16.52 1.05 6.81
N GLN A 13 -15.23 1.32 7.03
CA GLN A 13 -14.43 2.12 6.11
C GLN A 13 -14.30 1.47 4.73
N ILE A 14 -14.09 0.15 4.70
CA ILE A 14 -14.00 -0.61 3.45
C ILE A 14 -15.29 -0.46 2.64
N TRP A 15 -16.45 -0.60 3.29
CA TRP A 15 -17.74 -0.49 2.61
C TRP A 15 -17.99 0.92 2.06
N LYS A 16 -17.56 1.96 2.77
CA LYS A 16 -17.69 3.34 2.29
C LYS A 16 -16.79 3.60 1.09
N ILE A 17 -15.55 3.13 1.13
CA ILE A 17 -14.63 3.25 0.00
C ILE A 17 -15.20 2.49 -1.21
N ALA A 18 -15.76 1.31 -0.98
CA ALA A 18 -16.38 0.51 -2.03
C ALA A 18 -17.50 1.27 -2.72
N ASN A 19 -18.31 2.02 -1.96
CA ASN A 19 -19.40 2.82 -2.52
C ASN A 19 -18.89 4.00 -3.35
N GLU A 20 -17.80 4.64 -2.93
CA GLU A 20 -17.26 5.80 -3.63
C GLU A 20 -16.60 5.45 -4.97
N VAL A 21 -15.95 4.30 -5.04
CA VAL A 21 -15.27 3.86 -6.26
C VAL A 21 -16.12 2.87 -7.06
N ARG A 22 -17.38 2.68 -6.68
CA ARG A 22 -18.35 1.83 -7.36
C ARG A 22 -18.51 2.27 -8.81
N GLY A 23 -18.28 1.34 -9.74
CA GLY A 23 -18.28 1.66 -11.16
C GLY A 23 -16.89 1.74 -11.77
N ALA A 24 -15.85 1.96 -10.95
CA ALA A 24 -14.48 1.91 -11.42
C ALA A 24 -13.99 0.46 -11.53
N VAL A 25 -14.46 -0.41 -10.61
CA VAL A 25 -14.17 -1.84 -10.61
C VAL A 25 -15.48 -2.59 -10.41
N ASP A 26 -15.78 -3.56 -11.28
CA ASP A 26 -17.02 -4.32 -11.20
C ASP A 26 -16.94 -5.48 -10.21
N GLY A 27 -18.01 -5.67 -9.45
CA GLY A 27 -18.37 -6.88 -8.75
C GLY A 27 -17.56 -7.20 -7.50
N TRP A 28 -17.47 -8.47 -7.24
CA TRP A 28 -16.94 -9.06 -6.03
C TRP A 28 -15.47 -8.80 -5.78
N ASP A 29 -14.67 -8.67 -6.84
CA ASP A 29 -13.22 -8.51 -6.76
C ASP A 29 -12.78 -7.16 -6.23
N PHE A 30 -13.66 -6.20 -6.28
CA PHE A 30 -13.47 -4.87 -5.77
C PHE A 30 -13.04 -4.87 -4.30
N LYS A 31 -13.66 -5.73 -3.50
CA LYS A 31 -13.35 -5.85 -2.08
C LYS A 31 -11.88 -6.21 -1.84
N GLN A 32 -11.32 -7.11 -2.64
CA GLN A 32 -9.93 -7.52 -2.51
C GLN A 32 -8.96 -6.39 -2.85
N PHE A 33 -9.27 -5.62 -3.89
CA PHE A 33 -8.44 -4.46 -4.27
C PHE A 33 -8.47 -3.38 -3.20
N VAL A 34 -9.62 -3.12 -2.62
CA VAL A 34 -9.75 -2.14 -1.54
C VAL A 34 -9.01 -2.62 -0.29
N LEU A 35 -9.17 -3.87 0.09
CA LEU A 35 -8.48 -4.44 1.25
C LEU A 35 -6.96 -4.40 1.08
N GLY A 36 -6.47 -4.81 -0.09
CA GLY A 36 -5.05 -4.78 -0.39
C GLY A 36 -4.47 -3.37 -0.37
N THR A 37 -5.23 -2.40 -0.90
CA THR A 37 -4.82 -1.00 -0.91
C THR A 37 -4.77 -0.41 0.50
N LEU A 38 -5.77 -0.67 1.32
CA LEU A 38 -5.79 -0.22 2.71
C LEU A 38 -4.63 -0.83 3.49
N PHE A 39 -4.36 -2.10 3.26
CA PHE A 39 -3.25 -2.78 3.89
C PHE A 39 -1.91 -2.17 3.47
N TYR A 40 -1.73 -1.91 2.17
CA TYR A 40 -0.54 -1.26 1.64
C TYR A 40 -0.34 0.13 2.28
N ARG A 41 -1.42 0.90 2.37
CA ARG A 41 -1.37 2.20 3.04
C ARG A 41 -0.98 2.06 4.51
N PHE A 42 -1.57 1.11 5.20
CA PHE A 42 -1.28 0.86 6.62
C PHE A 42 0.19 0.54 6.85
N ILE A 43 0.77 -0.40 6.08
CA ILE A 43 2.17 -0.77 6.26
C ILE A 43 3.12 0.35 5.85
N SER A 44 2.74 1.17 4.84
CA SER A 44 3.53 2.33 4.44
C SER A 44 3.60 3.37 5.56
N GLU A 45 2.46 3.71 6.15
CA GLU A 45 2.40 4.68 7.25
C GLU A 45 3.12 4.16 8.49
N ASN A 46 2.92 2.89 8.83
CA ASN A 46 3.56 2.26 9.97
C ASN A 46 5.08 2.20 9.80
N PHE A 47 5.54 1.91 8.61
CA PHE A 47 6.97 1.90 8.32
C PHE A 47 7.57 3.31 8.40
N THR A 48 6.87 4.30 7.86
CA THR A 48 7.31 5.71 7.93
C THR A 48 7.45 6.15 9.38
N ASP A 49 6.47 5.87 10.21
CA ASP A 49 6.51 6.23 11.63
C ASP A 49 7.70 5.57 12.33
N TYR A 50 7.97 4.32 12.01
CA TYR A 50 9.11 3.61 12.58
C TYR A 50 10.45 4.22 12.17
N ILE A 51 10.64 4.47 10.88
CA ILE A 51 11.93 4.95 10.36
C ILE A 51 12.23 6.38 10.80
N GLU A 52 11.19 7.21 10.97
CA GLU A 52 11.34 8.57 11.44
C GLU A 52 11.57 8.63 12.95
N GLY A 53 11.10 7.64 13.68
CA GLY A 53 11.38 7.48 15.12
C GLY A 53 10.94 8.65 15.99
N GLY A 54 9.93 9.43 15.58
CA GLY A 54 9.49 10.62 16.30
C GLY A 54 10.30 11.87 16.02
N ASP A 55 11.23 11.83 15.08
CA ASP A 55 12.06 12.97 14.69
C ASP A 55 11.38 13.76 13.58
N ASP A 56 10.81 14.90 13.92
CA ASP A 56 10.08 15.76 12.98
C ASP A 56 10.98 16.35 11.86
N SER A 57 12.30 16.30 12.03
CA SER A 57 13.23 16.78 11.01
C SER A 57 13.43 15.81 9.86
N ILE A 58 12.96 14.56 10.03
CA ILE A 58 13.06 13.51 9.00
C ILE A 58 11.72 13.40 8.28
N ASP A 59 11.74 13.63 6.96
CA ASP A 59 10.60 13.34 6.09
C ASP A 59 11.00 12.20 5.15
N TYR A 60 10.69 10.98 5.57
CA TYR A 60 11.10 9.77 4.85
C TYR A 60 10.60 9.75 3.41
N ALA A 61 9.36 10.18 3.19
CA ALA A 61 8.76 10.18 1.86
C ALA A 61 9.48 11.10 0.86
N SER A 62 10.18 12.13 1.34
CA SER A 62 10.89 13.08 0.47
C SER A 62 12.33 12.66 0.19
N LEU A 63 12.82 11.60 0.84
CA LEU A 63 14.19 11.15 0.64
C LEU A 63 14.34 10.37 -0.67
N PRO A 64 15.49 10.50 -1.36
CA PRO A 64 15.78 9.61 -2.50
C PRO A 64 16.13 8.20 -2.00
N ASP A 65 15.80 7.20 -2.81
CA ASP A 65 16.10 5.80 -2.45
C ASP A 65 17.60 5.56 -2.25
N SER A 66 18.43 6.36 -2.91
CA SER A 66 19.90 6.23 -2.86
C SER A 66 20.51 6.48 -1.49
N VAL A 67 19.79 7.12 -0.57
CA VAL A 67 20.30 7.35 0.80
C VAL A 67 20.20 6.10 1.67
N ILE A 68 19.45 5.09 1.23
CA ILE A 68 19.30 3.86 1.99
C ILE A 68 20.54 2.99 1.87
N THR A 69 21.20 2.76 2.98
CA THR A 69 22.37 1.87 3.04
C THR A 69 21.94 0.44 3.37
N PRO A 70 22.79 -0.57 3.05
CA PRO A 70 22.48 -1.94 3.46
C PRO A 70 22.27 -2.10 4.97
N GLU A 71 22.97 -1.32 5.79
CA GLU A 71 22.85 -1.35 7.25
C GLU A 71 21.48 -0.83 7.71
N ILE A 72 21.01 0.26 7.12
CA ILE A 72 19.68 0.81 7.42
C ILE A 72 18.60 -0.20 7.09
N LYS A 73 18.70 -0.81 5.90
CA LYS A 73 17.74 -1.81 5.46
C LYS A 73 17.75 -3.04 6.37
N ASP A 74 18.92 -3.56 6.71
CA ASP A 74 19.09 -4.72 7.58
C ASP A 74 18.46 -4.48 8.96
N ASP A 75 18.75 -3.34 9.57
CA ASP A 75 18.20 -2.97 10.88
C ASP A 75 16.67 -2.86 10.84
N ALA A 76 16.14 -2.27 9.78
CA ALA A 76 14.70 -2.11 9.64
C ALA A 76 13.99 -3.47 9.50
N VAL A 77 14.53 -4.38 8.69
CA VAL A 77 13.92 -5.71 8.53
C VAL A 77 14.00 -6.51 9.83
N LYS A 78 15.09 -6.42 10.55
CA LYS A 78 15.24 -7.10 11.84
C LYS A 78 14.21 -6.60 12.86
N THR A 79 13.88 -5.32 12.84
CA THR A 79 13.00 -4.69 13.83
C THR A 79 11.53 -4.73 13.39
N LYS A 80 11.23 -4.34 12.13
CA LYS A 80 9.86 -4.26 11.62
C LYS A 80 9.41 -5.50 10.88
N GLY A 81 10.34 -6.28 10.34
CA GLY A 81 10.02 -7.49 9.58
C GLY A 81 10.04 -7.31 8.06
N TYR A 82 10.05 -6.08 7.58
CA TYR A 82 10.04 -5.77 6.14
C TYR A 82 10.70 -4.42 5.90
N PHE A 83 10.89 -4.07 4.62
CA PHE A 83 11.45 -2.77 4.22
C PHE A 83 10.66 -2.17 3.06
N ILE A 84 10.43 -0.85 3.13
CA ILE A 84 9.79 -0.07 2.07
C ILE A 84 10.71 1.12 1.75
N TYR A 85 11.12 1.24 0.47
CA TYR A 85 11.89 2.41 0.03
C TYR A 85 10.99 3.65 -0.04
N PRO A 86 11.57 4.86 0.09
CA PRO A 86 10.76 6.08 -0.01
C PRO A 86 9.88 6.15 -1.26
N SER A 87 10.42 5.79 -2.43
CA SER A 87 9.65 5.82 -3.68
C SER A 87 8.50 4.82 -3.70
N GLN A 88 8.53 3.81 -2.83
CA GLN A 88 7.53 2.74 -2.78
C GLN A 88 6.40 3.00 -1.81
N LEU A 89 6.48 4.08 -1.04
CA LEU A 89 5.43 4.44 -0.08
C LEU A 89 4.12 4.74 -0.80
N PHE A 90 3.02 4.33 -0.19
CA PHE A 90 1.67 4.51 -0.73
C PHE A 90 1.41 5.96 -1.17
N GLY A 91 1.73 6.94 -0.32
CA GLY A 91 1.52 8.35 -0.63
C GLY A 91 2.26 8.81 -1.87
N ASN A 92 3.49 8.34 -2.07
CA ASN A 92 4.27 8.71 -3.25
C ASN A 92 3.71 8.08 -4.54
N VAL A 93 3.25 6.84 -4.45
CA VAL A 93 2.64 6.15 -5.59
C VAL A 93 1.34 6.82 -6.01
N VAL A 94 0.51 7.22 -5.04
CA VAL A 94 -0.77 7.88 -5.33
C VAL A 94 -0.59 9.21 -6.04
N LYS A 95 0.46 9.97 -5.71
CA LYS A 95 0.72 11.28 -6.32
C LYS A 95 0.79 11.24 -7.84
N THR A 96 1.31 10.14 -8.40
CA THR A 96 1.51 10.00 -9.85
C THR A 96 0.63 8.92 -10.46
N ALA A 97 -0.28 8.34 -9.70
CA ALA A 97 -1.08 7.19 -10.15
C ALA A 97 -1.86 7.47 -11.44
N ASN A 98 -2.46 8.65 -11.56
CA ASN A 98 -3.26 9.01 -12.74
C ASN A 98 -2.46 9.22 -14.02
N THR A 99 -1.19 9.53 -13.89
CA THR A 99 -0.33 9.85 -15.02
C THR A 99 0.73 8.80 -15.31
N ASN A 100 0.78 7.73 -14.50
CA ASN A 100 1.78 6.69 -14.66
C ASN A 100 1.25 5.57 -15.59
N PRO A 101 1.76 5.45 -16.83
CA PRO A 101 1.31 4.43 -17.76
C PRO A 101 1.72 3.01 -17.36
N ASN A 102 2.61 2.88 -16.37
CA ASN A 102 3.14 1.60 -15.87
C ASN A 102 2.66 1.28 -14.46
N LEU A 103 1.57 1.91 -14.01
CA LEU A 103 1.12 1.78 -12.62
C LEU A 103 0.96 0.31 -12.20
N ASN A 104 0.34 -0.53 -13.03
CA ASN A 104 0.08 -1.92 -12.68
C ASN A 104 1.38 -2.72 -12.49
N THR A 105 2.35 -2.55 -13.36
CA THR A 105 3.64 -3.25 -13.25
C THR A 105 4.52 -2.67 -12.15
N ASP A 106 4.45 -1.36 -11.93
CA ASP A 106 5.17 -0.69 -10.85
C ASP A 106 4.66 -1.16 -9.48
N LEU A 107 3.33 -1.26 -9.32
CA LEU A 107 2.76 -1.78 -8.08
C LEU A 107 3.17 -3.22 -7.82
N LYS A 108 3.17 -4.06 -8.86
CA LYS A 108 3.62 -5.44 -8.72
C LYS A 108 5.08 -5.49 -8.26
N ALA A 109 5.93 -4.69 -8.85
CA ALA A 109 7.35 -4.62 -8.48
C ALA A 109 7.53 -4.14 -7.03
N ILE A 110 6.73 -3.17 -6.60
CA ILE A 110 6.76 -2.66 -5.22
C ILE A 110 6.36 -3.77 -4.24
N PHE A 111 5.27 -4.47 -4.51
CA PHE A 111 4.80 -5.55 -3.64
C PHE A 111 5.82 -6.69 -3.58
N ASP A 112 6.40 -7.06 -4.72
CA ASP A 112 7.45 -8.08 -4.77
C ASP A 112 8.69 -7.63 -3.98
N SER A 113 9.06 -6.35 -4.06
CA SER A 113 10.19 -5.79 -3.31
C SER A 113 9.95 -5.83 -1.80
N ILE A 114 8.74 -5.47 -1.36
CA ILE A 114 8.40 -5.50 0.06
C ILE A 114 8.43 -6.94 0.58
N GLU A 115 7.81 -7.87 -0.14
CA GLU A 115 7.80 -9.29 0.26
C GLU A 115 9.22 -9.87 0.31
N SER A 116 10.03 -9.61 -0.72
CA SER A 116 11.38 -10.15 -0.81
C SER A 116 12.36 -9.50 0.17
N SER A 117 12.03 -8.33 0.71
CA SER A 117 12.88 -7.66 1.70
C SER A 117 13.11 -8.53 2.95
N ALA A 118 12.17 -9.40 3.26
CA ALA A 118 12.23 -10.28 4.43
C ALA A 118 12.95 -11.61 4.16
N ASN A 119 13.38 -11.87 2.93
CA ASN A 119 14.05 -13.13 2.58
C ASN A 119 15.34 -13.32 3.39
N GLY A 120 15.44 -14.46 4.08
CA GLY A 120 16.58 -14.75 4.93
C GLY A 120 16.46 -14.24 6.37
N TYR A 121 15.38 -13.54 6.69
CA TYR A 121 15.11 -13.05 8.05
C TYR A 121 14.03 -13.89 8.74
N ALA A 122 13.93 -13.73 10.05
CA ALA A 122 12.95 -14.48 10.84
C ALA A 122 11.50 -14.19 10.42
N SER A 123 11.25 -12.99 9.87
CA SER A 123 9.91 -12.56 9.42
C SER A 123 9.51 -13.09 8.05
N GLU A 124 10.42 -13.75 7.31
CA GLU A 124 10.16 -14.19 5.93
C GLU A 124 8.83 -14.91 5.78
N LYS A 125 8.56 -15.89 6.63
CA LYS A 125 7.32 -16.69 6.56
C LYS A 125 6.05 -15.87 6.77
N ASN A 126 6.14 -14.74 7.48
CA ASN A 126 5.00 -13.87 7.74
C ASN A 126 4.79 -12.84 6.64
N ILE A 127 5.85 -12.52 5.88
CA ILE A 127 5.82 -11.48 4.86
C ILE A 127 5.64 -12.06 3.47
N LYS A 128 6.12 -13.29 3.23
CA LYS A 128 5.98 -13.96 1.95
C LYS A 128 4.50 -14.13 1.60
N GLY A 129 4.11 -13.71 0.40
CA GLY A 129 2.74 -13.84 -0.07
C GLY A 129 1.78 -12.79 0.49
N LEU A 130 2.30 -11.76 1.14
CA LEU A 130 1.51 -10.71 1.79
C LEU A 130 0.50 -10.04 0.84
N PHE A 131 0.88 -9.86 -0.42
CA PHE A 131 0.06 -9.24 -1.45
C PHE A 131 -0.47 -10.25 -2.47
N ALA A 132 -0.51 -11.55 -2.13
CA ALA A 132 -0.88 -12.61 -3.06
C ALA A 132 -2.29 -12.41 -3.64
N ASP A 133 -3.22 -11.86 -2.86
CA ASP A 133 -4.59 -11.63 -3.27
C ASP A 133 -4.80 -10.31 -4.02
N PHE A 134 -3.77 -9.49 -4.12
CA PHE A 134 -3.81 -8.21 -4.84
C PHE A 134 -3.10 -8.33 -6.18
N ASP A 135 -3.83 -8.82 -7.19
CA ASP A 135 -3.29 -9.01 -8.53
C ASP A 135 -3.48 -7.74 -9.38
N THR A 136 -2.42 -6.96 -9.48
CA THR A 136 -2.42 -5.70 -10.23
C THR A 136 -2.51 -5.90 -11.75
N THR A 137 -2.34 -7.11 -12.23
CA THR A 137 -2.40 -7.44 -13.65
C THR A 137 -3.67 -8.21 -14.01
N SER A 138 -4.60 -8.36 -13.07
CA SER A 138 -5.83 -9.11 -13.25
C SER A 138 -6.71 -8.54 -14.38
N THR A 139 -7.27 -9.42 -15.19
CA THR A 139 -8.24 -9.03 -16.22
C THR A 139 -9.53 -8.47 -15.63
N ARG A 140 -9.77 -8.72 -14.36
CA ARG A 140 -10.93 -8.17 -13.62
C ARG A 140 -10.86 -6.66 -13.45
N LEU A 141 -9.64 -6.10 -13.49
CA LEU A 141 -9.44 -4.65 -13.51
C LEU A 141 -9.74 -4.05 -14.89
N GLY A 142 -9.69 -4.85 -15.95
CA GLY A 142 -9.93 -4.39 -17.30
C GLY A 142 -9.15 -5.25 -18.30
N ASN A 143 -9.48 -5.10 -19.59
CA ASN A 143 -8.87 -5.89 -20.65
C ASN A 143 -7.59 -5.26 -21.21
N THR A 144 -7.38 -3.97 -20.95
CA THR A 144 -6.19 -3.26 -21.43
C THR A 144 -5.37 -2.75 -20.26
N VAL A 145 -4.09 -2.49 -20.50
CA VAL A 145 -3.21 -1.89 -19.50
C VAL A 145 -3.74 -0.54 -19.05
N GLU A 146 -4.26 0.26 -19.98
CA GLU A 146 -4.84 1.58 -19.67
C GLU A 146 -6.03 1.46 -18.71
N ASN A 147 -6.92 0.52 -18.98
CA ASN A 147 -8.08 0.28 -18.11
C ASN A 147 -7.67 -0.23 -16.73
N LYS A 148 -6.72 -1.14 -16.68
CA LYS A 148 -6.19 -1.65 -15.40
C LYS A 148 -5.60 -0.52 -14.57
N ASN A 149 -4.77 0.32 -15.19
CA ASN A 149 -4.13 1.45 -14.52
C ASN A 149 -5.15 2.48 -14.03
N SER A 150 -6.15 2.77 -14.86
CA SER A 150 -7.21 3.73 -14.50
C SER A 150 -7.99 3.26 -13.27
N ARG A 151 -8.32 1.98 -13.20
CA ARG A 151 -9.06 1.42 -12.07
C ARG A 151 -8.20 1.31 -10.82
N LEU A 152 -6.94 0.93 -10.97
CA LEU A 152 -6.00 0.92 -9.85
C LEU A 152 -5.83 2.33 -9.27
N ALA A 153 -5.66 3.33 -10.12
CA ALA A 153 -5.54 4.72 -9.70
C ALA A 153 -6.80 5.17 -8.93
N ALA A 154 -7.98 4.80 -9.40
CA ALA A 154 -9.24 5.14 -8.74
C ALA A 154 -9.33 4.51 -7.33
N VAL A 155 -8.93 3.25 -7.20
CA VAL A 155 -8.93 2.56 -5.90
C VAL A 155 -7.92 3.20 -4.95
N LEU A 156 -6.70 3.48 -5.43
CA LEU A 156 -5.66 4.11 -4.62
C LEU A 156 -6.10 5.48 -4.11
N LYS A 157 -6.67 6.30 -4.99
CA LYS A 157 -7.16 7.63 -4.62
C LYS A 157 -8.34 7.58 -3.68
N GLY A 158 -9.27 6.69 -3.94
CA GLY A 158 -10.43 6.51 -3.07
C GLY A 158 -10.02 6.15 -1.65
N CYS A 159 -9.05 5.25 -1.49
CA CYS A 159 -8.54 4.86 -0.19
C CYS A 159 -7.82 6.02 0.52
N LEU A 160 -7.08 6.85 -0.24
CA LEU A 160 -6.40 8.00 0.34
C LEU A 160 -7.40 9.04 0.88
N LEU A 161 -8.35 9.44 0.04
CA LEU A 161 -9.33 10.47 0.40
C LEU A 161 -10.19 10.06 1.58
N TYR A 162 -10.72 8.85 1.54
CA TYR A 162 -11.63 8.39 2.57
C TYR A 162 -10.98 8.37 3.96
N THR A 163 -9.74 7.88 4.06
CA THR A 163 -9.07 7.76 5.35
C THR A 163 -8.67 9.13 5.91
N SER A 164 -8.40 10.11 5.04
CA SER A 164 -8.14 11.48 5.47
C SER A 164 -9.37 12.10 6.12
N ASP A 165 -10.55 11.90 5.53
CA ASP A 165 -11.80 12.41 6.09
C ASP A 165 -12.13 11.75 7.43
N ALA A 166 -11.87 10.45 7.56
CA ALA A 166 -12.11 9.72 8.80
C ALA A 166 -11.16 10.17 9.93
N ALA A 167 -9.97 10.63 9.59
CA ALA A 167 -9.01 11.11 10.58
C ALA A 167 -9.38 12.49 11.15
N ASP A 168 -10.17 13.27 10.41
CA ASP A 168 -10.61 14.61 10.82
C ASP A 168 -11.87 14.56 11.72
N ASP A 169 -12.53 13.44 11.81
CA ASP A 169 -13.67 13.20 12.67
C ASP A 169 -13.22 12.62 14.02
#